data_7098b26b74fc416ad272db3d0bddaf67
#
_entry.id   7098b26b74fc416ad272db3d0bddaf67
#
_cell.length_a   1.000
_cell.length_b   1.000
_cell.length_c   1.000
_cell.angle_alpha   90.00
_cell.angle_beta   90.00
_cell.angle_gamma   90.00
#
_symmetry.space_group_name_H-M   'P 1'
#
loop_
_entity.id
_entity.type
_entity.pdbx_description
1 polymer ?
#
loop_
_entity_poly.entity_id
_entity_poly.type
_entity_poly.pdbx_seq_one_letter_code
_entity_poly.pdbx_strand_id
1 'polypeptide(L)'
;ISQNEEGELQVWIEGFWYRTVLWEVPLMAIISELYFQMMGITPEEVESKAIAKAKVLKDIQADFSEFGTRRRFSYDVHDRVVKQLKENAGEYFKGTSNVYFAMKHNTTPIGTMPHEWFMYHGAVYGYRAANMKALEAWVEVFQGSLGISLTDTYTTDSFIESFSQKQAKLFDG
;
A
#
# COMPACT_ATOMS: atom_id res chain seq x y z
N ILE A 1 -8.77 21.97 -4.55
CA ILE A 1 -9.08 21.22 -5.79
C ILE A 1 -9.52 22.22 -6.81
N SER A 2 -8.92 22.17 -8.00
CA SER A 2 -9.23 23.04 -9.14
C SER A 2 -9.13 22.25 -10.45
N GLN A 3 -9.55 22.86 -11.53
CA GLN A 3 -9.35 22.38 -12.88
C GLN A 3 -8.57 23.46 -13.65
N ASN A 4 -7.54 23.09 -14.39
CA ASN A 4 -6.81 24.05 -15.22
C ASN A 4 -7.57 24.36 -16.52
N GLU A 5 -7.05 25.27 -17.35
CA GLU A 5 -7.66 25.69 -18.62
C GLU A 5 -7.75 24.53 -19.64
N GLU A 6 -6.95 23.51 -19.49
CA GLU A 6 -6.91 22.31 -20.34
C GLU A 6 -7.87 21.22 -19.85
N GLY A 7 -8.59 21.46 -18.74
CA GLY A 7 -9.55 20.53 -18.16
C GLY A 7 -8.94 19.49 -17.22
N GLU A 8 -7.65 19.59 -16.87
CA GLU A 8 -6.99 18.65 -16.00
C GLU A 8 -7.31 18.92 -14.54
N LEU A 9 -7.59 17.85 -13.78
CA LEU A 9 -7.83 17.91 -12.34
C LEU A 9 -6.52 18.22 -11.60
N GLN A 10 -6.56 19.28 -10.81
CA GLN A 10 -5.46 19.64 -9.92
C GLN A 10 -5.88 19.49 -8.46
N VAL A 11 -5.09 18.75 -7.71
CA VAL A 11 -5.32 18.51 -6.27
C VAL A 11 -4.09 18.91 -5.48
N TRP A 12 -4.26 19.83 -4.55
CA TRP A 12 -3.23 20.30 -3.63
C TRP A 12 -3.55 19.92 -2.22
N ILE A 13 -2.54 19.42 -1.51
CA ILE A 13 -2.58 19.21 -0.06
C ILE A 13 -1.30 19.82 0.51
N GLU A 14 -1.46 20.77 1.42
CA GLU A 14 -0.37 21.47 2.06
C GLU A 14 -0.52 21.43 3.58
N GLY A 15 0.59 21.20 4.28
CA GLY A 15 0.63 21.17 5.73
C GLY A 15 1.77 20.31 6.27
N PHE A 16 1.78 20.10 7.57
CA PHE A 16 2.76 19.20 8.19
C PHE A 16 2.58 17.77 7.67
N TRP A 17 3.69 17.10 7.37
CA TRP A 17 3.70 15.78 6.74
C TRP A 17 2.80 14.74 7.45
N TYR A 18 2.85 14.67 8.77
CA TYR A 18 2.01 13.74 9.56
C TYR A 18 0.49 13.93 9.40
N ARG A 19 0.07 15.08 8.87
CA ARG A 19 -1.33 15.35 8.53
C ARG A 19 -1.62 15.12 7.05
N THR A 20 -0.69 15.49 6.18
CA THR A 20 -0.88 15.42 4.73
C THR A 20 -0.76 14.00 4.19
N VAL A 21 0.12 13.16 4.77
CA VAL A 21 0.31 11.76 4.37
C VAL A 21 -0.98 10.93 4.44
N LEU A 22 -1.88 11.27 5.35
CA LEU A 22 -3.15 10.55 5.52
C LEU A 22 -4.17 10.81 4.40
N TRP A 23 -3.94 11.81 3.54
CA TRP A 23 -4.86 12.17 2.45
C TRP A 23 -4.61 11.40 1.15
N GLU A 24 -3.41 10.86 0.94
CA GLU A 24 -3.06 10.18 -0.32
C GLU A 24 -4.07 9.08 -0.65
N VAL A 25 -4.23 8.11 0.23
CA VAL A 25 -5.05 6.92 -0.05
C VAL A 25 -6.54 7.25 -0.21
N PRO A 26 -7.19 8.02 0.68
CA PRO A 26 -8.59 8.41 0.51
C PRO A 26 -8.85 9.19 -0.76
N LEU A 27 -8.00 10.17 -1.08
CA LEU A 27 -8.17 10.98 -2.29
C LEU A 27 -8.00 10.16 -3.55
N MET A 28 -6.97 9.35 -3.64
CA MET A 28 -6.75 8.46 -4.78
C MET A 28 -7.90 7.49 -4.96
N ALA A 29 -8.43 6.93 -3.87
CA ALA A 29 -9.57 6.03 -3.91
C ALA A 29 -10.85 6.72 -4.44
N ILE A 30 -11.12 7.96 -3.98
CA ILE A 30 -12.27 8.75 -4.42
C ILE A 30 -12.13 9.15 -5.90
N ILE A 31 -10.97 9.67 -6.30
CA ILE A 31 -10.69 10.08 -7.68
C ILE A 31 -10.85 8.89 -8.63
N SER A 32 -10.27 7.74 -8.27
CA SER A 32 -10.39 6.51 -9.08
C SER A 32 -11.84 6.08 -9.24
N GLU A 33 -12.61 6.03 -8.16
CA GLU A 33 -14.01 5.63 -8.16
C GLU A 33 -14.88 6.58 -8.99
N LEU A 34 -14.72 7.88 -8.80
CA LEU A 34 -15.45 8.91 -9.58
C LEU A 34 -15.08 8.86 -11.06
N TYR A 35 -13.82 8.66 -11.39
CA TYR A 35 -13.38 8.49 -12.77
C TYR A 35 -14.11 7.35 -13.47
N PHE A 36 -14.13 6.16 -12.88
CA PHE A 36 -14.82 5.02 -13.47
C PHE A 36 -16.33 5.23 -13.59
N GLN A 37 -16.94 5.86 -12.59
CA GLN A 37 -18.37 6.20 -12.64
C GLN A 37 -18.68 7.18 -13.78
N MET A 38 -17.90 8.25 -13.93
CA MET A 38 -18.08 9.26 -14.98
C MET A 38 -17.85 8.70 -16.37
N MET A 39 -16.90 7.78 -16.52
CA MET A 39 -16.59 7.11 -17.80
C MET A 39 -17.57 5.97 -18.13
N GLY A 40 -18.49 5.65 -17.23
CA GLY A 40 -19.42 4.52 -17.42
C GLY A 40 -18.72 3.15 -17.49
N ILE A 41 -17.51 3.05 -16.94
CA ILE A 41 -16.74 1.78 -16.95
C ILE A 41 -17.18 0.93 -15.79
N THR A 42 -17.59 -0.30 -16.09
CA THR A 42 -17.95 -1.31 -15.08
C THR A 42 -16.91 -2.43 -15.08
N PRO A 43 -16.38 -2.84 -13.93
CA PRO A 43 -15.43 -3.94 -13.88
C PRO A 43 -16.14 -5.26 -14.13
N GLU A 44 -15.54 -6.11 -14.97
CA GLU A 44 -16.05 -7.43 -15.30
C GLU A 44 -15.31 -8.51 -14.52
N GLU A 45 -16.03 -9.60 -14.21
CA GLU A 45 -15.47 -10.81 -13.62
C GLU A 45 -14.67 -10.59 -12.31
N VAL A 46 -15.08 -9.61 -11.50
CA VAL A 46 -14.33 -9.21 -10.30
C VAL A 46 -14.11 -10.38 -9.35
N GLU A 47 -15.20 -11.08 -9.01
CA GLU A 47 -15.17 -12.19 -8.06
C GLU A 47 -14.39 -13.38 -8.62
N SER A 48 -14.62 -13.76 -9.88
CA SER A 48 -13.91 -14.87 -10.50
C SER A 48 -12.41 -14.63 -10.60
N LYS A 49 -11.99 -13.40 -10.92
CA LYS A 49 -10.58 -13.00 -10.96
C LYS A 49 -9.94 -13.00 -9.55
N ALA A 50 -10.67 -12.52 -8.55
CA ALA A 50 -10.19 -12.53 -7.16
C ALA A 50 -10.04 -13.98 -6.66
N ILE A 51 -11.02 -14.84 -6.92
CA ILE A 51 -10.99 -16.27 -6.57
C ILE A 51 -9.82 -16.97 -7.27
N ALA A 52 -9.64 -16.74 -8.57
CA ALA A 52 -8.56 -17.35 -9.33
C ALA A 52 -7.18 -16.98 -8.76
N LYS A 53 -6.96 -15.69 -8.46
CA LYS A 53 -5.72 -15.22 -7.82
C LYS A 53 -5.51 -15.83 -6.44
N ALA A 54 -6.55 -15.87 -5.61
CA ALA A 54 -6.48 -16.47 -4.29
C ALA A 54 -6.09 -17.95 -4.34
N LYS A 55 -6.66 -18.71 -5.28
CA LYS A 55 -6.33 -20.14 -5.49
C LYS A 55 -4.89 -20.33 -5.91
N VAL A 56 -4.41 -19.56 -6.90
CA VAL A 56 -3.01 -19.65 -7.37
C VAL A 56 -2.04 -19.40 -6.21
N LEU A 57 -2.26 -18.33 -5.42
CA LEU A 57 -1.40 -18.01 -4.28
C LEU A 57 -1.45 -19.09 -3.20
N LYS A 58 -2.62 -19.65 -2.95
CA LYS A 58 -2.80 -20.79 -2.04
C LYS A 58 -2.07 -22.05 -2.53
N ASP A 59 -2.19 -22.39 -3.81
CA ASP A 59 -1.59 -23.59 -4.40
C ASP A 59 -0.05 -23.55 -4.32
N ILE A 60 0.55 -22.37 -4.47
CA ILE A 60 2.00 -22.18 -4.30
C ILE A 60 2.42 -21.88 -2.86
N GLN A 61 1.47 -21.91 -1.92
CA GLN A 61 1.70 -21.65 -0.49
C GLN A 61 2.35 -20.29 -0.22
N ALA A 62 1.96 -19.25 -0.98
CA ALA A 62 2.50 -17.91 -0.83
C ALA A 62 1.64 -17.06 0.11
N ASP A 63 2.23 -16.56 1.16
CA ASP A 63 1.65 -15.55 2.02
C ASP A 63 1.50 -14.22 1.27
N PHE A 64 0.35 -13.58 1.39
CA PHE A 64 0.12 -12.29 0.74
C PHE A 64 -0.86 -11.41 1.52
N SER A 65 -0.77 -10.11 1.24
CA SER A 65 -1.68 -9.09 1.75
C SER A 65 -2.24 -8.21 0.63
N GLU A 66 -3.38 -7.61 0.87
CA GLU A 66 -4.08 -6.79 -0.11
C GLU A 66 -3.82 -5.29 0.15
N PHE A 67 -3.47 -4.52 -0.90
CA PHE A 67 -3.11 -3.10 -0.85
C PHE A 67 -3.80 -2.26 -1.94
N GLY A 68 -4.97 -2.65 -2.41
CA GLY A 68 -5.64 -2.05 -3.58
C GLY A 68 -6.45 -0.78 -3.32
N THR A 69 -6.59 -0.29 -2.08
CA THR A 69 -7.52 0.81 -1.74
C THR A 69 -7.37 2.03 -2.63
N ARG A 70 -6.17 2.53 -2.86
CA ARG A 70 -5.94 3.78 -3.62
C ARG A 70 -6.22 3.67 -5.13
N ARG A 71 -6.36 2.45 -5.66
CA ARG A 71 -6.60 2.17 -7.09
C ARG A 71 -7.87 1.37 -7.33
N ARG A 72 -8.75 1.35 -6.35
CA ARG A 72 -9.99 0.58 -6.43
C ARG A 72 -10.94 1.14 -7.47
N PHE A 73 -11.72 0.29 -8.09
CA PHE A 73 -12.82 0.69 -8.95
C PHE A 73 -13.90 1.44 -8.17
N SER A 74 -14.34 0.84 -7.09
CA SER A 74 -15.27 1.42 -6.13
C SER A 74 -15.12 0.77 -4.77
N TYR A 75 -15.76 1.37 -3.79
CA TYR A 75 -15.86 0.79 -2.45
C TYR A 75 -16.43 -0.62 -2.49
N ASP A 76 -17.56 -0.82 -3.18
CA ASP A 76 -18.25 -2.11 -3.22
C ASP A 76 -17.45 -3.19 -3.95
N VAL A 77 -16.76 -2.82 -5.04
CA VAL A 77 -15.87 -3.74 -5.77
C VAL A 77 -14.72 -4.19 -4.87
N HIS A 78 -14.08 -3.25 -4.19
CA HIS A 78 -12.96 -3.56 -3.30
C HIS A 78 -13.40 -4.44 -2.12
N ASP A 79 -14.54 -4.16 -1.53
CA ASP A 79 -15.14 -4.95 -0.46
C ASP A 79 -15.33 -6.43 -0.89
N ARG A 80 -15.91 -6.64 -2.08
CA ARG A 80 -16.09 -7.99 -2.64
C ARG A 80 -14.76 -8.69 -2.90
N VAL A 81 -13.76 -7.97 -3.42
CA VAL A 81 -12.41 -8.53 -3.65
C VAL A 81 -11.78 -9.00 -2.34
N VAL A 82 -11.76 -8.16 -1.30
CA VAL A 82 -11.19 -8.53 0.00
C VAL A 82 -11.88 -9.76 0.59
N LYS A 83 -13.22 -9.80 0.50
CA LYS A 83 -14.01 -10.97 0.92
C LYS A 83 -13.58 -12.25 0.18
N GLN A 84 -13.52 -12.20 -1.16
CA GLN A 84 -13.14 -13.37 -1.96
C GLN A 84 -11.69 -13.84 -1.71
N LEU A 85 -10.77 -12.92 -1.54
CA LEU A 85 -9.38 -13.26 -1.20
C LEU A 85 -9.31 -14.01 0.12
N LYS A 86 -9.98 -13.50 1.17
CA LYS A 86 -10.03 -14.15 2.48
C LYS A 86 -10.65 -15.54 2.42
N GLU A 87 -11.83 -15.68 1.79
CA GLU A 87 -12.58 -16.93 1.75
C GLU A 87 -11.87 -18.04 0.96
N ASN A 88 -11.11 -17.68 -0.09
CA ASN A 88 -10.52 -18.67 -0.99
C ASN A 88 -9.03 -18.96 -0.73
N ALA A 89 -8.27 -18.00 -0.21
CA ALA A 89 -6.85 -18.23 0.13
C ALA A 89 -6.65 -18.78 1.55
N GLY A 90 -7.63 -18.60 2.45
CA GLY A 90 -7.54 -19.10 3.83
C GLY A 90 -6.37 -18.47 4.59
N GLU A 91 -5.51 -19.30 5.17
CA GLU A 91 -4.38 -18.88 6.01
C GLU A 91 -3.29 -18.10 5.26
N TYR A 92 -3.22 -18.24 3.93
CA TYR A 92 -2.25 -17.51 3.11
C TYR A 92 -2.62 -16.04 2.90
N PHE A 93 -3.89 -15.66 3.11
CA PHE A 93 -4.31 -14.26 3.12
C PHE A 93 -4.04 -13.64 4.49
N LYS A 94 -2.99 -12.85 4.60
CA LYS A 94 -2.56 -12.26 5.88
C LYS A 94 -3.36 -11.03 6.30
N GLY A 95 -3.97 -10.32 5.34
CA GLY A 95 -4.81 -9.18 5.65
C GLY A 95 -4.87 -8.12 4.56
N THR A 96 -5.39 -6.96 4.92
CA THR A 96 -5.54 -5.82 4.01
C THR A 96 -5.01 -4.54 4.63
N SER A 97 -4.49 -3.64 3.79
CA SER A 97 -4.10 -2.29 4.23
C SER A 97 -5.29 -1.38 4.54
N ASN A 98 -6.50 -1.78 4.17
CA ASN A 98 -7.72 -1.06 4.49
C ASN A 98 -8.21 -1.44 5.89
N VAL A 99 -7.96 -0.58 6.87
CA VAL A 99 -8.31 -0.81 8.29
C VAL A 99 -9.80 -1.09 8.47
N TYR A 100 -10.67 -0.40 7.72
CA TYR A 100 -12.11 -0.63 7.79
C TYR A 100 -12.49 -2.01 7.27
N PHE A 101 -11.93 -2.45 6.14
CA PHE A 101 -12.17 -3.78 5.61
C PHE A 101 -11.54 -4.88 6.47
N ALA A 102 -10.40 -4.60 7.09
CA ALA A 102 -9.83 -5.50 8.09
C ALA A 102 -10.81 -5.76 9.23
N MET A 103 -11.40 -4.71 9.78
CA MET A 103 -12.44 -4.81 10.81
C MET A 103 -13.70 -5.53 10.27
N LYS A 104 -14.22 -5.10 9.12
CA LYS A 104 -15.45 -5.63 8.52
C LYS A 104 -15.37 -7.13 8.23
N HIS A 105 -14.24 -7.58 7.70
CA HIS A 105 -14.03 -8.96 7.33
C HIS A 105 -13.32 -9.79 8.40
N ASN A 106 -13.07 -9.23 9.59
CA ASN A 106 -12.35 -9.90 10.67
C ASN A 106 -11.02 -10.51 10.16
N THR A 107 -10.16 -9.66 9.59
CA THR A 107 -8.81 -10.00 9.16
C THR A 107 -7.81 -8.98 9.71
N THR A 108 -6.52 -9.20 9.51
CA THR A 108 -5.47 -8.35 10.10
C THR A 108 -5.30 -7.06 9.29
N PRO A 109 -5.26 -5.89 9.92
CA PRO A 109 -4.80 -4.69 9.26
C PRO A 109 -3.29 -4.78 9.03
N ILE A 110 -2.85 -4.66 7.78
CA ILE A 110 -1.45 -4.76 7.38
C ILE A 110 -0.97 -3.40 6.88
N GLY A 111 0.23 -3.00 7.29
CA GLY A 111 0.89 -1.80 6.83
C GLY A 111 2.35 -2.06 6.51
N THR A 112 2.96 -1.13 5.77
CA THR A 112 4.39 -1.12 5.47
C THR A 112 4.96 0.25 5.83
N MET A 113 6.28 0.38 5.80
CA MET A 113 6.90 1.70 5.73
C MET A 113 6.39 2.44 4.49
N PRO A 114 6.09 3.75 4.56
CA PRO A 114 5.60 4.48 3.40
C PRO A 114 6.74 4.91 2.46
N HIS A 115 6.48 4.96 1.15
CA HIS A 115 7.41 5.51 0.16
C HIS A 115 7.87 6.93 0.52
N GLU A 116 6.97 7.77 1.01
CA GLU A 116 7.27 9.16 1.38
C GLU A 116 8.33 9.27 2.49
N TRP A 117 8.44 8.28 3.38
CA TRP A 117 9.48 8.24 4.39
C TRP A 117 10.87 8.13 3.76
N PHE A 118 11.04 7.25 2.79
CA PHE A 118 12.29 7.12 2.03
C PHE A 118 12.55 8.36 1.19
N MET A 119 11.53 8.92 0.55
CA MET A 119 11.62 10.13 -0.26
C MET A 119 12.06 11.34 0.58
N TYR A 120 11.54 11.50 1.79
CA TYR A 120 11.96 12.52 2.73
C TYR A 120 13.47 12.39 3.04
N HIS A 121 13.94 11.18 3.37
CA HIS A 121 15.35 10.95 3.64
C HIS A 121 16.22 11.17 2.39
N GLY A 122 15.70 10.88 1.21
CA GLY A 122 16.35 11.21 -0.06
C GLY A 122 16.51 12.69 -0.29
N ALA A 123 15.50 13.48 0.06
CA ALA A 123 15.55 14.94 -0.04
C ALA A 123 16.56 15.57 0.97
N VAL A 124 16.67 14.99 2.17
CA VAL A 124 17.54 15.52 3.23
C VAL A 124 19.00 15.07 3.09
N TYR A 125 19.21 13.77 2.77
CA TYR A 125 20.54 13.14 2.81
C TYR A 125 21.07 12.74 1.43
N GLY A 126 20.30 12.97 0.36
CA GLY A 126 20.60 12.52 -0.99
C GLY A 126 20.22 11.06 -1.23
N TYR A 127 19.92 10.74 -2.49
CA TYR A 127 19.37 9.42 -2.87
C TYR A 127 20.27 8.24 -2.50
N ARG A 128 21.59 8.41 -2.55
CA ARG A 128 22.54 7.35 -2.21
C ARG A 128 22.46 6.90 -0.76
N ALA A 129 22.15 7.82 0.17
CA ALA A 129 22.05 7.52 1.60
C ALA A 129 20.60 7.27 2.05
N ALA A 130 19.62 7.51 1.20
CA ALA A 130 18.20 7.54 1.56
C ALA A 130 17.71 6.26 2.24
N ASN A 131 17.94 5.09 1.64
CA ASN A 131 17.50 3.82 2.19
C ASN A 131 18.12 3.55 3.57
N MET A 132 19.42 3.70 3.68
CA MET A 132 20.14 3.49 4.94
C MET A 132 19.61 4.42 6.04
N LYS A 133 19.48 5.72 5.76
CA LYS A 133 19.02 6.73 6.73
C LYS A 133 17.55 6.53 7.12
N ALA A 134 16.70 6.17 6.17
CA ALA A 134 15.30 5.86 6.43
C ALA A 134 15.16 4.64 7.36
N LEU A 135 15.92 3.58 7.11
CA LEU A 135 15.91 2.37 7.93
C LEU A 135 16.48 2.61 9.33
N GLU A 136 17.60 3.35 9.45
CA GLU A 136 18.18 3.70 10.74
C GLU A 136 17.19 4.50 11.61
N ALA A 137 16.59 5.55 11.06
CA ALA A 137 15.63 6.38 11.77
C ALA A 137 14.35 5.62 12.15
N TRP A 138 13.89 4.69 11.31
CA TRP A 138 12.74 3.84 11.64
C TRP A 138 13.03 2.91 12.81
N VAL A 139 14.19 2.25 12.81
CA VAL A 139 14.63 1.39 13.92
C VAL A 139 14.78 2.18 15.21
N GLU A 140 15.30 3.41 15.16
CA GLU A 140 15.46 4.27 16.33
C GLU A 140 14.11 4.60 17.00
N VAL A 141 13.08 4.85 16.20
CA VAL A 141 11.74 5.21 16.72
C VAL A 141 10.97 3.98 17.20
N PHE A 142 10.90 2.92 16.39
CA PHE A 142 10.01 1.78 16.64
C PHE A 142 10.66 0.62 17.39
N GLN A 143 11.98 0.57 17.45
CA GLN A 143 12.82 -0.36 18.24
C GLN A 143 12.55 -1.85 18.02
N GLY A 144 11.40 -2.38 18.25
CA GLY A 144 11.08 -3.80 18.12
C GLY A 144 9.76 -4.10 17.40
N SER A 145 9.06 -3.07 16.94
CA SER A 145 7.79 -3.20 16.20
C SER A 145 7.95 -2.57 14.83
N LEU A 146 8.87 -3.10 14.02
CA LEU A 146 9.31 -2.47 12.80
C LEU A 146 8.39 -2.73 11.60
N GLY A 147 7.63 -3.84 11.63
CA GLY A 147 6.72 -4.22 10.56
C GLY A 147 7.46 -4.60 9.28
N ILE A 148 6.84 -4.29 8.13
CA ILE A 148 7.33 -4.65 6.81
C ILE A 148 8.09 -3.48 6.20
N SER A 149 9.35 -3.74 5.80
CA SER A 149 10.17 -2.77 5.09
C SER A 149 9.79 -2.69 3.60
N LEU A 150 9.77 -1.48 3.06
CA LEU A 150 9.40 -1.23 1.67
C LEU A 150 10.67 -1.12 0.81
N THR A 151 10.79 -1.99 -0.20
CA THR A 151 12.06 -2.16 -0.94
C THR A 151 12.16 -1.35 -2.23
N ASP A 152 11.04 -0.91 -2.78
CA ASP A 152 10.92 -0.44 -4.16
C ASP A 152 10.77 1.08 -4.35
N THR A 153 11.09 1.89 -3.32
CA THR A 153 11.01 3.35 -3.43
C THR A 153 11.93 3.89 -4.53
N TYR A 154 13.15 3.39 -4.58
CA TYR A 154 14.10 3.70 -5.66
C TYR A 154 14.30 2.48 -6.56
N THR A 155 14.99 1.45 -6.06
CA THR A 155 15.05 0.12 -6.66
C THR A 155 15.26 -0.92 -5.57
N THR A 156 14.76 -2.14 -5.77
CA THR A 156 14.98 -3.26 -4.83
C THR A 156 16.46 -3.60 -4.68
N ASP A 157 17.21 -3.54 -5.76
CA ASP A 157 18.67 -3.79 -5.74
C ASP A 157 19.39 -2.79 -4.83
N SER A 158 19.13 -1.48 -5.01
CA SER A 158 19.69 -0.44 -4.15
C SER A 158 19.27 -0.58 -2.69
N PHE A 159 18.04 -1.06 -2.43
CA PHE A 159 17.59 -1.35 -1.08
C PHE A 159 18.38 -2.50 -0.46
N ILE A 160 18.55 -3.61 -1.17
CA ILE A 160 19.28 -4.80 -0.70
C ILE A 160 20.74 -4.45 -0.38
N GLU A 161 21.39 -3.64 -1.20
CA GLU A 161 22.76 -3.14 -0.93
C GLU A 161 22.86 -2.33 0.38
N SER A 162 21.77 -1.64 0.74
CA SER A 162 21.69 -0.80 1.95
C SER A 162 21.21 -1.56 3.18
N PHE A 163 20.62 -2.76 2.99
CA PHE A 163 19.93 -3.52 4.04
C PHE A 163 20.91 -4.43 4.77
N SER A 164 21.27 -4.05 5.98
CA SER A 164 22.25 -4.80 6.76
C SER A 164 21.68 -6.08 7.38
N GLN A 165 22.56 -7.04 7.68
CA GLN A 165 22.18 -8.27 8.42
C GLN A 165 21.53 -7.96 9.77
N LYS A 166 21.92 -6.86 10.43
CA LYS A 166 21.30 -6.39 11.68
C LYS A 166 19.84 -6.00 11.44
N GLN A 167 19.57 -5.24 10.39
CA GLN A 167 18.21 -4.83 10.02
C GLN A 167 17.37 -6.05 9.64
N ALA A 168 17.89 -6.98 8.85
CA ALA A 168 17.20 -8.21 8.47
C ALA A 168 16.71 -9.08 9.65
N LYS A 169 17.30 -8.91 10.83
CA LYS A 169 16.86 -9.59 12.07
C LYS A 169 15.81 -8.83 12.86
N LEU A 170 15.57 -7.58 12.52
CA LEU A 170 14.70 -6.68 13.28
C LEU A 170 13.36 -6.47 12.60
N PHE A 171 13.32 -6.50 11.26
CA PHE A 171 12.08 -6.36 10.50
C PHE A 171 11.32 -7.68 10.36
N ASP A 172 9.99 -7.58 10.28
CA ASP A 172 9.11 -8.76 10.14
C ASP A 172 9.07 -9.27 8.68
N GLY A 173 9.45 -8.42 7.73
CA GLY A 173 9.47 -8.70 6.30
C GLY A 173 10.03 -7.55 5.47
#